data_66992cf2c8adb77774802d3fe4d40b8e
#
_entry.id   66992cf2c8adb77774802d3fe4d40b8e
#
_cell.length_a   1.000
_cell.length_b   1.000
_cell.length_c   1.000
_cell.angle_alpha   90.00
_cell.angle_beta   90.00
_cell.angle_gamma   90.00
#
_symmetry.space_group_name_H-M   'P 1'
#
loop_
_entity.id
_entity.type
_entity.pdbx_description
1 polymer ?
#
loop_
_entity_poly.entity_id
_entity_poly.type
_entity_poly.pdbx_seq_one_letter_code
_entity_poly.pdbx_strand_id
1 'polypeptide(L)'
;KREESYSLGAHSFVNVKNKEESKEALNSCHFILDTVSSNRNMSELFSWLRTDGIIMTVGLPTEPHKISGFDLIDKRKGIVGSSIGSIKETQEMINYCHSNDIYPEVEIIPIEKINLAFDNTVSGKVRYRYVIDMSSL
;
A
#
# COMPACT_ATOMS: atom_id res chain seq x y z
N LYS A 1 8.90 -11.23 -2.13
CA LYS A 1 7.77 -10.31 -2.45
C LYS A 1 7.19 -10.54 -3.85
N ARG A 2 7.99 -10.84 -4.89
CA ARG A 2 7.48 -11.05 -6.27
C ARG A 2 6.50 -12.24 -6.33
N GLU A 3 6.93 -13.42 -5.90
CA GLU A 3 6.09 -14.62 -5.86
C GLU A 3 4.84 -14.42 -5.00
N GLU A 4 5.02 -13.80 -3.86
CA GLU A 4 3.97 -13.43 -2.93
C GLU A 4 2.94 -12.45 -3.54
N SER A 5 3.40 -11.45 -4.32
CA SER A 5 2.49 -10.55 -5.03
C SER A 5 1.63 -11.31 -6.05
N TYR A 6 2.22 -12.25 -6.78
CA TYR A 6 1.49 -13.09 -7.73
C TYR A 6 0.50 -14.04 -7.02
N SER A 7 0.86 -14.62 -5.88
CA SER A 7 -0.06 -15.47 -5.10
C SER A 7 -1.26 -14.70 -4.54
N LEU A 8 -1.08 -13.40 -4.30
CA LEU A 8 -2.15 -12.47 -3.89
C LEU A 8 -2.94 -11.89 -5.07
N GLY A 9 -2.71 -12.35 -6.29
CA GLY A 9 -3.49 -11.99 -7.47
C GLY A 9 -2.92 -10.83 -8.31
N ALA A 10 -1.69 -10.37 -8.06
CA ALA A 10 -1.08 -9.38 -8.93
C ALA A 10 -0.80 -9.96 -10.33
N HIS A 11 -1.12 -9.20 -11.37
CA HIS A 11 -0.84 -9.58 -12.77
C HIS A 11 0.60 -9.30 -13.18
N SER A 12 1.24 -8.32 -12.56
CA SER A 12 2.64 -7.97 -12.78
C SER A 12 3.28 -7.45 -11.51
N PHE A 13 4.61 -7.46 -11.46
CA PHE A 13 5.39 -6.95 -10.34
C PHE A 13 6.59 -6.17 -10.87
N VAL A 14 6.79 -4.97 -10.37
CA VAL A 14 7.93 -4.11 -10.69
C VAL A 14 8.79 -3.92 -9.44
N ASN A 15 10.06 -4.30 -9.52
CA ASN A 15 11.01 -3.97 -8.47
C ASN A 15 11.56 -2.57 -8.70
N VAL A 16 11.11 -1.61 -7.91
CA VAL A 16 11.51 -0.19 -8.00
C VAL A 16 13.03 0.06 -7.85
N LYS A 17 13.76 -0.90 -7.28
CA LYS A 17 15.23 -0.83 -7.19
C LYS A 17 15.92 -1.28 -8.48
N ASN A 18 15.21 -1.95 -9.38
CA ASN A 18 15.69 -2.36 -10.68
C ASN A 18 15.29 -1.32 -11.72
N LYS A 19 16.26 -0.59 -12.26
CA LYS A 19 16.01 0.51 -13.19
C LYS A 19 15.35 0.06 -14.50
N GLU A 20 15.63 -1.13 -14.97
CA GLU A 20 15.02 -1.64 -16.21
C GLU A 20 13.55 -2.00 -15.98
N GLU A 21 13.22 -2.69 -14.88
CA GLU A 21 11.84 -2.97 -14.51
C GLU A 21 11.04 -1.68 -14.25
N SER A 22 11.66 -0.69 -13.61
CA SER A 22 11.03 0.63 -13.36
C SER A 22 10.69 1.36 -14.66
N LYS A 23 11.52 1.21 -15.72
CA LYS A 23 11.22 1.75 -17.05
C LYS A 23 10.02 1.10 -17.71
N GLU A 24 9.78 -0.19 -17.48
CA GLU A 24 8.61 -0.91 -18.02
C GLU A 24 7.29 -0.36 -17.44
N ALA A 25 7.34 0.21 -16.24
CA ALA A 25 6.18 0.83 -15.60
C ALA A 25 5.84 2.22 -16.16
N LEU A 26 6.71 2.85 -16.98
CA LEU A 26 6.47 4.18 -17.52
C LEU A 26 5.16 4.24 -18.31
N ASN A 27 4.32 5.23 -17.97
CA ASN A 27 3.02 5.46 -18.61
C ASN A 27 2.10 4.21 -18.63
N SER A 28 2.18 3.34 -17.62
CA SER A 28 1.38 2.12 -17.56
C SER A 28 0.15 2.23 -16.65
N CYS A 29 0.19 3.11 -15.65
CA CYS A 29 -0.83 3.16 -14.60
C CYS A 29 -1.85 4.28 -14.84
N HIS A 30 -3.14 3.99 -14.69
CA HIS A 30 -4.19 5.00 -14.58
C HIS A 30 -4.35 5.48 -13.14
N PHE A 31 -4.08 4.60 -12.19
CA PHE A 31 -4.22 4.85 -10.75
C PHE A 31 -3.07 4.19 -9.99
N ILE A 32 -2.53 4.89 -9.04
CA ILE A 32 -1.52 4.38 -8.10
C ILE A 32 -2.03 4.57 -6.68
N LEU A 33 -2.18 3.49 -5.92
CA LEU A 33 -2.42 3.54 -4.49
C LEU A 33 -1.07 3.49 -3.75
N ASP A 34 -0.67 4.61 -3.20
CA ASP A 34 0.60 4.71 -2.46
C ASP A 34 0.38 4.46 -0.97
N THR A 35 0.76 3.27 -0.51
CA THR A 35 0.66 2.84 0.89
C THR A 35 1.97 2.96 1.65
N VAL A 36 3.00 3.56 1.04
CA VAL A 36 4.36 3.60 1.60
C VAL A 36 4.52 4.77 2.55
N SER A 37 4.94 4.50 3.79
CA SER A 37 5.18 5.51 4.82
C SER A 37 6.65 5.98 4.92
N SER A 38 7.49 5.65 3.95
CA SER A 38 8.86 6.15 3.86
C SER A 38 9.00 7.19 2.76
N ASN A 39 9.99 8.07 2.89
CA ASN A 39 10.29 9.08 1.89
C ASN A 39 10.66 8.43 0.56
N ARG A 40 10.12 8.95 -0.53
CA ARG A 40 10.34 8.45 -1.89
C ARG A 40 10.34 9.56 -2.92
N ASN A 41 10.85 9.26 -4.09
CA ASN A 41 10.81 10.18 -5.23
C ASN A 41 9.40 10.15 -5.87
N MET A 42 8.63 11.20 -5.65
CA MET A 42 7.29 11.32 -6.21
C MET A 42 7.30 11.47 -7.74
N SER A 43 8.30 12.14 -8.32
CA SER A 43 8.41 12.27 -9.78
C SER A 43 8.54 10.92 -10.48
N GLU A 44 9.13 9.91 -9.82
CA GLU A 44 9.17 8.55 -10.35
C GLU A 44 7.75 7.96 -10.43
N LEU A 45 6.94 8.09 -9.39
CA LEU A 45 5.54 7.63 -9.41
C LEU A 45 4.72 8.37 -10.47
N PHE A 46 4.90 9.68 -10.59
CA PHE A 46 4.24 10.45 -11.64
C PHE A 46 4.64 10.00 -13.03
N SER A 47 5.88 9.54 -13.24
CA SER A 47 6.34 9.03 -14.53
C SER A 47 5.61 7.75 -14.96
N TRP A 48 5.12 6.95 -14.02
CA TRP A 48 4.36 5.73 -14.30
C TRP A 48 2.90 6.00 -14.66
N LEU A 49 2.38 7.19 -14.30
CA LEU A 49 1.01 7.55 -14.64
C LEU A 49 0.84 7.87 -16.12
N ARG A 50 -0.27 7.41 -16.67
CA ARG A 50 -0.81 7.84 -17.97
C ARG A 50 -1.44 9.24 -17.88
N THR A 51 -1.89 9.74 -19.02
CA THR A 51 -2.70 10.96 -19.09
C THR A 51 -3.93 10.81 -18.19
N ASP A 52 -4.26 11.86 -17.43
CA ASP A 52 -5.36 11.90 -16.44
C ASP A 52 -5.18 10.91 -15.27
N GLY A 53 -3.98 10.35 -15.09
CA GLY A 53 -3.70 9.40 -14.02
C GLY A 53 -3.62 10.08 -12.65
N ILE A 54 -3.97 9.32 -11.60
CA ILE A 54 -4.05 9.83 -10.22
C ILE A 54 -3.22 8.96 -9.29
N ILE A 55 -2.45 9.60 -8.42
CA ILE A 55 -1.86 8.97 -7.22
C ILE A 55 -2.79 9.23 -6.05
N MET A 56 -3.22 8.18 -5.36
CA MET A 56 -3.87 8.28 -4.05
C MET A 56 -2.86 7.89 -2.97
N THR A 57 -2.50 8.83 -2.10
CA THR A 57 -1.62 8.57 -0.97
C THR A 57 -2.43 8.24 0.28
N VAL A 58 -2.11 7.12 0.90
CA VAL A 58 -2.65 6.67 2.20
C VAL A 58 -1.53 6.36 3.19
N GLY A 59 -0.28 6.25 2.71
CA GLY A 59 0.91 6.20 3.55
C GLY A 59 1.23 7.60 4.08
N LEU A 60 1.76 7.66 5.31
CA LEU A 60 2.15 8.91 5.95
C LEU A 60 3.67 8.92 6.18
N PRO A 61 4.47 9.50 5.28
CA PRO A 61 5.90 9.65 5.50
C PRO A 61 6.20 10.73 6.54
N THR A 62 7.37 10.65 7.16
CA THR A 62 7.82 11.64 8.16
C THR A 62 8.15 13.00 7.55
N GLU A 63 8.58 13.03 6.29
CA GLU A 63 8.91 14.26 5.56
C GLU A 63 7.83 14.57 4.51
N PRO A 64 7.56 15.83 4.23
CA PRO A 64 6.64 16.22 3.18
C PRO A 64 7.03 15.68 1.81
N HIS A 65 6.06 15.27 1.02
CA HIS A 65 6.27 14.93 -0.38
C HIS A 65 6.75 16.16 -1.18
N LYS A 66 7.85 15.99 -1.93
CA LYS A 66 8.31 16.99 -2.88
C LYS A 66 7.73 16.69 -4.26
N ILE A 67 6.92 17.60 -4.77
CA ILE A 67 6.21 17.47 -6.05
C ILE A 67 6.51 18.69 -6.89
N SER A 68 6.98 18.48 -8.12
CA SER A 68 7.15 19.56 -9.08
C SER A 68 5.80 19.93 -9.71
N GLY A 69 5.55 21.20 -9.96
CA GLY A 69 4.37 21.59 -10.75
C GLY A 69 4.34 20.93 -12.13
N PHE A 70 5.51 20.67 -12.72
CA PHE A 70 5.59 19.94 -13.98
C PHE A 70 5.09 18.51 -13.88
N ASP A 71 5.30 17.82 -12.77
CA ASP A 71 4.76 16.45 -12.56
C ASP A 71 3.22 16.41 -12.68
N LEU A 72 2.54 17.50 -12.32
CA LEU A 72 1.08 17.61 -12.37
C LEU A 72 0.57 18.05 -13.75
N ILE A 73 1.19 19.10 -14.34
CA ILE A 73 0.70 19.65 -15.62
C ILE A 73 1.02 18.74 -16.81
N ASP A 74 2.15 17.99 -16.74
CA ASP A 74 2.46 16.99 -17.75
C ASP A 74 1.38 15.90 -17.72
N LYS A 75 0.64 15.77 -18.81
CA LYS A 75 -0.46 14.79 -18.96
C LYS A 75 -1.62 14.93 -17.96
N ARG A 76 -1.81 16.12 -17.35
CA ARG A 76 -2.94 16.42 -16.44
C ARG A 76 -3.08 15.42 -15.28
N LYS A 77 -2.00 15.10 -14.62
CA LYS A 77 -1.96 14.14 -13.52
C LYS A 77 -2.40 14.78 -12.21
N GLY A 78 -2.83 13.94 -11.28
CA GLY A 78 -3.27 14.40 -9.97
C GLY A 78 -2.65 13.60 -8.82
N ILE A 79 -2.69 14.21 -7.64
CA ILE A 79 -2.46 13.54 -6.38
C ILE A 79 -3.59 13.89 -5.43
N VAL A 80 -4.10 12.87 -4.74
CA VAL A 80 -5.16 12.99 -3.74
C VAL A 80 -4.78 12.17 -2.51
N GLY A 81 -5.37 12.49 -1.38
CA GLY A 81 -5.15 11.75 -0.14
C GLY A 81 -6.44 11.12 0.37
N SER A 82 -6.31 10.04 1.11
CA SER A 82 -7.40 9.45 1.87
C SER A 82 -6.87 9.04 3.24
N SER A 83 -7.72 9.14 4.23
CA SER A 83 -7.44 8.75 5.60
C SER A 83 -8.44 7.69 6.04
N ILE A 84 -9.01 7.83 7.22
CA ILE A 84 -9.96 6.88 7.81
C ILE A 84 -11.33 7.09 7.18
N GLY A 85 -12.02 6.00 6.85
CA GLY A 85 -13.42 6.04 6.45
C GLY A 85 -14.37 6.23 7.64
N SER A 86 -15.63 6.55 7.38
CA SER A 86 -16.69 6.55 8.38
C SER A 86 -17.00 5.13 8.87
N ILE A 87 -17.71 5.02 9.99
CA ILE A 87 -18.22 3.73 10.50
C ILE A 87 -19.06 3.02 9.41
N LYS A 88 -19.87 3.78 8.68
CA LYS A 88 -20.68 3.25 7.59
C LYS A 88 -19.82 2.65 6.48
N GLU A 89 -18.83 3.40 5.98
CA GLU A 89 -17.91 2.94 4.94
C GLU A 89 -17.10 1.72 5.40
N THR A 90 -16.68 1.69 6.66
CA THR A 90 -16.00 0.53 7.25
C THR A 90 -16.92 -0.70 7.26
N GLN A 91 -18.19 -0.54 7.63
CA GLN A 91 -19.15 -1.64 7.60
C GLN A 91 -19.41 -2.12 6.17
N GLU A 92 -19.55 -1.21 5.22
CA GLU A 92 -19.72 -1.55 3.80
C GLU A 92 -18.51 -2.33 3.27
N MET A 93 -17.29 -1.93 3.64
CA MET A 93 -16.06 -2.63 3.29
C MET A 93 -16.03 -4.05 3.88
N ILE A 94 -16.37 -4.22 5.16
CA ILE A 94 -16.44 -5.53 5.82
C ILE A 94 -17.45 -6.44 5.13
N ASN A 95 -18.64 -5.92 4.83
CA ASN A 95 -19.69 -6.68 4.14
C ASN A 95 -19.24 -7.10 2.73
N TYR A 96 -18.57 -6.21 2.01
CA TYR A 96 -18.01 -6.50 0.69
C TYR A 96 -16.95 -7.60 0.77
N CYS A 97 -16.01 -7.49 1.70
CA CYS A 97 -14.97 -8.50 1.90
C CYS A 97 -15.56 -9.87 2.24
N HIS A 98 -16.53 -9.92 3.15
CA HIS A 98 -17.21 -11.16 3.50
C HIS A 98 -17.94 -11.79 2.31
N SER A 99 -18.67 -10.99 1.52
CA SER A 99 -19.43 -11.48 0.36
C SER A 99 -18.54 -11.95 -0.81
N ASN A 100 -17.27 -11.59 -0.81
CA ASN A 100 -16.31 -11.95 -1.86
C ASN A 100 -15.17 -12.85 -1.37
N ASP A 101 -15.29 -13.41 -0.16
CA ASP A 101 -14.27 -14.26 0.47
C ASP A 101 -12.87 -13.62 0.54
N ILE A 102 -12.83 -12.29 0.78
CA ILE A 102 -11.59 -11.53 0.92
C ILE A 102 -11.23 -11.43 2.40
N TYR A 103 -10.20 -12.16 2.82
CA TYR A 103 -9.70 -12.16 4.20
C TYR A 103 -8.21 -11.84 4.24
N PRO A 104 -7.75 -11.07 5.23
CA PRO A 104 -6.32 -10.84 5.42
C PRO A 104 -5.63 -12.10 5.95
N GLU A 105 -4.41 -12.33 5.51
CA GLU A 105 -3.54 -13.30 6.18
C GLU A 105 -3.11 -12.75 7.54
N VAL A 106 -3.27 -13.55 8.59
CA VAL A 106 -2.96 -13.17 9.98
C VAL A 106 -2.17 -14.25 10.70
N GLU A 107 -1.32 -13.83 11.62
CA GLU A 107 -0.66 -14.71 12.59
C GLU A 107 -1.35 -14.56 13.95
N ILE A 108 -1.99 -15.61 14.43
CA ILE A 108 -2.66 -15.58 15.74
C ILE A 108 -1.63 -15.85 16.83
N ILE A 109 -1.60 -15.01 17.86
CA ILE A 109 -0.66 -15.10 18.97
C ILE A 109 -1.38 -14.96 20.32
N PRO A 110 -0.90 -15.61 21.38
CA PRO A 110 -1.38 -15.33 22.73
C PRO A 110 -0.86 -13.98 23.23
N ILE A 111 -1.56 -13.40 24.22
CA ILE A 111 -1.26 -12.05 24.74
C ILE A 111 0.17 -11.92 25.30
N GLU A 112 0.73 -12.98 25.87
CA GLU A 112 2.09 -12.96 26.43
C GLU A 112 3.18 -12.68 25.38
N LYS A 113 2.87 -12.89 24.10
CA LYS A 113 3.79 -12.63 22.96
C LYS A 113 3.68 -11.23 22.40
N ILE A 114 2.89 -10.34 23.00
CA ILE A 114 2.63 -9.00 22.44
C ILE A 114 3.90 -8.19 22.19
N ASN A 115 4.87 -8.23 23.13
CA ASN A 115 6.14 -7.50 22.98
C ASN A 115 6.94 -8.03 21.79
N LEU A 116 7.02 -9.36 21.64
CA LEU A 116 7.68 -10.00 20.49
C LEU A 116 6.99 -9.60 19.18
N ALA A 117 5.66 -9.52 19.18
CA ALA A 117 4.90 -9.10 18.01
C ALA A 117 5.20 -7.65 17.61
N PHE A 118 5.33 -6.73 18.58
CA PHE A 118 5.76 -5.36 18.32
C PHE A 118 7.16 -5.31 17.70
N ASP A 119 8.14 -6.02 18.29
CA ASP A 119 9.51 -6.06 17.77
C ASP A 119 9.56 -6.61 16.34
N ASN A 120 8.82 -7.66 16.05
CA ASN A 120 8.73 -8.25 14.73
C ASN A 120 8.04 -7.29 13.72
N THR A 121 7.03 -6.56 14.15
CA THR A 121 6.34 -5.57 13.31
C THR A 121 7.29 -4.43 12.94
N VAL A 122 8.01 -3.88 13.91
CA VAL A 122 8.99 -2.81 13.68
C VAL A 122 10.12 -3.29 12.75
N SER A 123 10.57 -4.53 12.91
CA SER A 123 11.62 -5.12 12.07
C SER A 123 11.13 -5.66 10.72
N GLY A 124 9.82 -5.54 10.41
CA GLY A 124 9.23 -5.97 9.14
C GLY A 124 9.21 -7.49 8.93
N LYS A 125 9.21 -8.27 9.99
CA LYS A 125 9.23 -9.75 9.94
C LYS A 125 7.84 -10.37 9.91
N VAL A 126 6.79 -9.61 10.21
CA VAL A 126 5.40 -10.12 10.24
C VAL A 126 4.80 -10.29 8.84
N ARG A 127 3.94 -11.30 8.68
CA ARG A 127 3.22 -11.64 7.43
C ARG A 127 1.72 -11.76 7.68
N TYR A 128 0.97 -10.74 7.65
CA TYR A 128 1.19 -9.29 7.47
C TYR A 128 0.76 -8.57 8.74
N ARG A 129 0.07 -9.29 9.64
CA ARG A 129 -0.57 -8.75 10.83
C ARG A 129 -0.63 -9.81 11.93
N TYR A 130 -0.33 -9.41 13.14
CA TYR A 130 -0.65 -10.22 14.33
C TYR A 130 -2.09 -9.96 14.77
N VAL A 131 -2.74 -11.02 15.21
CA VAL A 131 -4.04 -10.98 15.89
C VAL A 131 -3.88 -11.66 17.25
N ILE A 132 -4.25 -10.96 18.31
CA ILE A 132 -4.14 -11.50 19.68
C ILE A 132 -5.38 -12.37 19.95
N ASP A 133 -5.15 -13.63 20.36
CA ASP A 133 -6.20 -14.48 20.88
C ASP A 133 -6.55 -14.03 22.31
N MET A 134 -7.69 -13.38 22.45
CA MET A 134 -8.16 -12.87 23.74
C MET A 134 -8.59 -13.99 24.70
N SER A 135 -8.77 -15.21 24.23
CA SER A 135 -9.01 -16.37 25.11
C SER A 135 -7.76 -16.79 25.89
N SER A 136 -6.60 -16.26 25.54
CA SER A 136 -5.33 -16.48 26.21
C SER A 136 -5.06 -15.56 27.41
N LEU A 137 -6.01 -14.68 27.78
CA LEU A 137 -5.94 -13.81 28.95
C LEU A 137 -6.13 -14.57 30.27
#